data_86d2d521af8b9780261a5d7cd0bc82e1
#
_entry.id   86d2d521af8b9780261a5d7cd0bc82e1
#
_cell.length_a   1.000
_cell.length_b   1.000
_cell.length_c   1.000
_cell.angle_alpha   90.00
_cell.angle_beta   90.00
_cell.angle_gamma   90.00
#
_symmetry.space_group_name_H-M   'P 1'
#
loop_
_entity.id
_entity.type
_entity.pdbx_description
1 polymer ?
#
loop_
_entity_poly.entity_id
_entity_poly.type
_entity_poly.pdbx_seq_one_letter_code
_entity_poly.pdbx_strand_id
1 'polypeptide(L)'
;LNANVSFDKTGYESSYWREDYYKRIITLSQFKGKFVAEGKGWKKSDAKDLQFEFKDQNNQTCVLTVQTSGNVVKAYVGDSWDDDYQDANEQWVEKIHENYVYVPEVITTSLTQGGNTLVSAKVEIDHSKFNGPEYDLTKDALSTKATATVNNFTWVVERASHNGKEGSAYVKASMSKAG
;
A
#
# COMPACT_ATOMS: atom_id res chain seq x y z
N LEU A 1 -11.49 7.60 0.89
CA LEU A 1 -10.80 6.80 -0.13
C LEU A 1 -11.79 5.80 -0.71
N ASN A 2 -12.26 6.04 -1.93
CA ASN A 2 -13.15 5.08 -2.59
C ASN A 2 -12.27 4.00 -3.24
N ALA A 3 -12.12 2.86 -2.58
CA ALA A 3 -11.62 1.66 -3.24
C ALA A 3 -12.62 1.27 -4.34
N ASN A 4 -12.10 0.76 -5.47
CA ASN A 4 -12.96 0.17 -6.48
C ASN A 4 -13.56 -1.11 -5.88
N VAL A 5 -14.87 -1.10 -5.69
CA VAL A 5 -15.62 -2.23 -5.14
C VAL A 5 -16.57 -2.72 -6.23
N SER A 6 -16.54 -4.02 -6.50
CA SER A 6 -17.45 -4.68 -7.44
C SER A 6 -17.99 -5.96 -6.79
N PHE A 7 -19.25 -6.29 -7.08
CA PHE A 7 -19.82 -7.59 -6.72
C PHE A 7 -19.14 -8.68 -7.55
N ASP A 8 -18.65 -9.71 -6.90
CA ASP A 8 -17.91 -10.79 -7.55
C ASP A 8 -18.78 -12.04 -7.71
N LYS A 9 -19.35 -12.55 -6.61
CA LYS A 9 -20.11 -13.79 -6.59
C LYS A 9 -20.92 -13.94 -5.32
N THR A 10 -21.91 -14.82 -5.37
CA THR A 10 -22.55 -15.37 -4.19
C THR A 10 -21.78 -16.62 -3.74
N GLY A 11 -21.50 -16.71 -2.44
CA GLY A 11 -20.87 -17.86 -1.80
C GLY A 11 -21.90 -18.88 -1.32
N TYR A 12 -21.82 -19.25 -0.02
CA TYR A 12 -22.81 -20.12 0.59
C TYR A 12 -24.19 -19.46 0.59
N GLU A 13 -25.23 -20.23 0.27
CA GLU A 13 -26.62 -19.75 0.26
C GLU A 13 -27.56 -20.80 0.85
N SER A 14 -28.47 -20.34 1.72
CA SER A 14 -29.57 -21.10 2.27
C SER A 14 -30.83 -20.23 2.32
N SER A 15 -31.97 -20.76 2.77
CA SER A 15 -33.21 -19.96 2.94
C SER A 15 -33.10 -18.85 3.99
N TYR A 16 -32.09 -18.90 4.88
CA TYR A 16 -31.93 -17.97 6.00
C TYR A 16 -30.65 -17.17 5.92
N TRP A 17 -29.65 -17.59 5.14
CA TRP A 17 -28.31 -17.01 5.13
C TRP A 17 -27.70 -17.02 3.74
N ARG A 18 -27.01 -15.93 3.38
CA ARG A 18 -26.27 -15.80 2.11
C ARG A 18 -24.96 -15.05 2.34
N GLU A 19 -23.90 -15.51 1.70
CA GLU A 19 -22.61 -14.85 1.62
C GLU A 19 -22.48 -14.16 0.27
N ASP A 20 -22.32 -12.84 0.28
CA ASP A 20 -22.08 -12.04 -0.92
C ASP A 20 -20.62 -11.56 -0.94
N TYR A 21 -19.86 -11.99 -1.94
CA TYR A 21 -18.46 -11.64 -2.11
C TYR A 21 -18.29 -10.43 -3.02
N TYR A 22 -17.54 -9.46 -2.53
CA TYR A 22 -17.20 -8.24 -3.25
C TYR A 22 -15.69 -8.14 -3.40
N LYS A 23 -15.20 -7.79 -4.61
CA LYS A 23 -13.80 -7.41 -4.81
C LYS A 23 -13.58 -5.97 -4.44
N ARG A 24 -12.68 -5.73 -3.50
CA ARG A 24 -12.19 -4.40 -3.13
C ARG A 24 -10.75 -4.23 -3.59
N ILE A 25 -10.52 -3.35 -4.56
CA ILE A 25 -9.20 -3.14 -5.14
C ILE A 25 -8.68 -1.77 -4.73
N ILE A 26 -7.53 -1.75 -4.05
CA ILE A 26 -6.83 -0.54 -3.66
C ILE A 26 -5.64 -0.36 -4.60
N THR A 27 -5.59 0.77 -5.29
CA THR A 27 -4.50 1.11 -6.21
C THR A 27 -3.78 2.37 -5.75
N LEU A 28 -2.46 2.43 -5.99
CA LEU A 28 -1.69 3.65 -5.69
C LEU A 28 -2.16 4.86 -6.53
N SER A 29 -2.78 4.62 -7.68
CA SER A 29 -3.35 5.69 -8.51
C SER A 29 -4.48 6.45 -7.81
N GLN A 30 -5.18 5.84 -6.86
CA GLN A 30 -6.22 6.51 -6.07
C GLN A 30 -5.64 7.57 -5.13
N PHE A 31 -4.34 7.47 -4.81
CA PHE A 31 -3.62 8.38 -3.93
C PHE A 31 -2.80 9.43 -4.67
N LYS A 32 -2.70 9.36 -6.01
CA LYS A 32 -1.97 10.36 -6.79
C LYS A 32 -2.57 11.76 -6.62
N GLY A 33 -1.70 12.75 -6.70
CA GLY A 33 -2.03 14.15 -6.60
C GLY A 33 -1.06 14.92 -5.73
N LYS A 34 -1.07 16.23 -5.90
CA LYS A 34 -0.33 17.14 -5.04
C LYS A 34 -1.30 17.72 -4.00
N PHE A 35 -0.95 17.54 -2.74
CA PHE A 35 -1.66 18.03 -1.58
C PHE A 35 -0.84 19.17 -0.96
N VAL A 36 -1.37 20.38 -0.99
CA VAL A 36 -0.72 21.57 -0.38
C VAL A 36 -1.43 21.88 0.93
N ALA A 37 -0.65 22.02 2.00
CA ALA A 37 -1.19 22.41 3.30
C ALA A 37 -1.75 23.83 3.25
N GLU A 38 -3.02 24.02 3.61
CA GLU A 38 -3.73 25.29 3.61
C GLU A 38 -4.62 25.39 4.85
N GLY A 39 -4.25 26.28 5.77
CA GLY A 39 -4.94 26.41 7.05
C GLY A 39 -4.92 25.10 7.86
N LYS A 40 -6.09 24.52 8.16
CA LYS A 40 -6.26 23.26 8.89
C LYS A 40 -6.46 22.05 7.97
N GLY A 41 -6.31 22.21 6.66
CA GLY A 41 -6.60 21.17 5.68
C GLY A 41 -5.58 21.06 4.57
N TRP A 42 -5.95 20.35 3.52
CA TRP A 42 -5.14 20.11 2.33
C TRP A 42 -5.91 20.48 1.08
N LYS A 43 -5.29 21.26 0.21
CA LYS A 43 -5.81 21.54 -1.13
C LYS A 43 -5.18 20.54 -2.10
N LYS A 44 -6.04 19.76 -2.77
CA LYS A 44 -5.62 18.75 -3.75
C LYS A 44 -5.61 19.35 -5.16
N SER A 45 -4.60 19.00 -5.94
CA SER A 45 -4.52 19.20 -7.39
C SER A 45 -3.96 17.95 -8.06
N ASP A 46 -4.10 17.87 -9.38
CA ASP A 46 -3.59 16.72 -10.13
C ASP A 46 -2.06 16.74 -10.18
N ALA A 47 -1.47 15.56 -10.01
CA ALA A 47 -0.05 15.30 -10.18
C ALA A 47 0.17 13.84 -10.59
N LYS A 48 1.31 13.59 -11.25
CA LYS A 48 1.72 12.23 -11.65
C LYS A 48 1.96 11.32 -10.45
N ASP A 49 2.56 11.89 -9.38
CA ASP A 49 2.97 11.19 -8.18
C ASP A 49 2.14 11.67 -6.98
N LEU A 50 2.25 10.98 -5.85
CA LEU A 50 1.71 11.46 -4.59
C LEU A 50 2.69 12.46 -3.97
N GLN A 51 2.24 13.69 -3.74
CA GLN A 51 3.05 14.76 -3.17
C GLN A 51 2.30 15.46 -2.04
N PHE A 52 3.02 15.77 -0.95
CA PHE A 52 2.56 16.61 0.13
C PHE A 52 3.50 17.81 0.27
N GLU A 53 2.97 19.02 0.07
CA GLU A 53 3.72 20.26 0.24
C GLU A 53 3.22 20.99 1.49
N PHE A 54 4.14 21.35 2.37
CA PHE A 54 3.85 22.06 3.61
C PHE A 54 5.00 22.98 4.01
N LYS A 55 4.78 23.82 5.00
CA LYS A 55 5.81 24.67 5.60
C LYS A 55 6.29 24.06 6.91
N ASP A 56 7.59 24.11 7.13
CA ASP A 56 8.18 23.81 8.44
C ASP A 56 8.02 24.99 9.41
N GLN A 57 8.53 24.81 10.63
CA GLN A 57 8.51 25.85 11.67
C GLN A 57 9.29 27.12 11.31
N ASN A 58 10.22 27.04 10.35
CA ASN A 58 11.00 28.16 9.84
C ASN A 58 10.41 28.75 8.55
N ASN A 59 9.16 28.39 8.22
CA ASN A 59 8.45 28.80 7.01
C ASN A 59 9.14 28.36 5.69
N GLN A 60 10.00 27.34 5.74
CA GLN A 60 10.62 26.77 4.55
C GLN A 60 9.68 25.72 3.92
N THR A 61 9.65 25.69 2.59
CA THR A 61 8.82 24.72 1.87
C THR A 61 9.44 23.33 1.96
N CYS A 62 8.65 22.39 2.47
CA CYS A 62 8.93 20.96 2.49
C CYS A 62 8.03 20.24 1.49
N VAL A 63 8.60 19.29 0.75
CA VAL A 63 7.84 18.45 -0.18
C VAL A 63 8.18 16.99 0.08
N LEU A 64 7.18 16.22 0.50
CA LEU A 64 7.24 14.76 0.55
C LEU A 64 6.70 14.22 -0.78
N THR A 65 7.49 13.40 -1.47
CA THR A 65 7.10 12.76 -2.73
C THR A 65 7.17 11.25 -2.59
N VAL A 66 6.14 10.54 -3.07
CA VAL A 66 6.12 9.08 -3.18
C VAL A 66 5.89 8.71 -4.65
N GLN A 67 6.77 7.90 -5.19
CA GLN A 67 6.75 7.44 -6.57
C GLN A 67 6.80 5.91 -6.63
N THR A 68 6.24 5.35 -7.68
CA THR A 68 6.29 3.91 -7.94
C THR A 68 6.78 3.65 -9.36
N SER A 69 7.53 2.57 -9.55
CA SER A 69 8.05 2.15 -10.84
C SER A 69 8.22 0.63 -10.94
N GLY A 70 8.55 0.16 -12.12
CA GLY A 70 8.66 -1.26 -12.44
C GLY A 70 7.30 -1.89 -12.72
N ASN A 71 7.27 -3.21 -12.81
CA ASN A 71 6.05 -3.98 -13.00
C ASN A 71 5.15 -3.87 -11.77
N VAL A 72 3.87 -4.10 -11.98
CA VAL A 72 2.86 -4.07 -10.91
C VAL A 72 2.14 -5.40 -10.91
N VAL A 73 2.03 -6.02 -9.75
CA VAL A 73 1.32 -7.28 -9.55
C VAL A 73 0.12 -7.06 -8.64
N LYS A 74 -1.01 -7.67 -8.99
CA LYS A 74 -2.20 -7.70 -8.15
C LYS A 74 -2.01 -8.75 -7.06
N ALA A 75 -2.19 -8.36 -5.82
CA ALA A 75 -2.01 -9.23 -4.66
C ALA A 75 -3.26 -9.21 -3.79
N TYR A 76 -3.73 -10.40 -3.42
CA TYR A 76 -4.75 -10.59 -2.40
C TYR A 76 -4.13 -10.40 -1.02
N VAL A 77 -4.81 -9.66 -0.14
CA VAL A 77 -4.32 -9.33 1.20
C VAL A 77 -5.21 -9.84 2.34
N GLY A 78 -6.25 -10.57 2.01
CA GLY A 78 -7.20 -11.13 2.96
C GLY A 78 -8.60 -10.59 2.81
N ASP A 79 -9.52 -11.20 3.54
CA ASP A 79 -10.92 -10.81 3.58
C ASP A 79 -11.19 -9.84 4.73
N SER A 80 -12.23 -9.05 4.56
CA SER A 80 -12.84 -8.25 5.62
C SER A 80 -14.35 -8.34 5.49
N TRP A 81 -15.05 -8.17 6.60
CA TRP A 81 -16.50 -8.28 6.68
C TRP A 81 -17.09 -6.92 6.99
N ASP A 82 -18.25 -6.62 6.38
CA ASP A 82 -19.14 -5.56 6.81
C ASP A 82 -20.20 -6.18 7.76
N ASP A 83 -20.95 -5.34 8.46
CA ASP A 83 -22.07 -5.79 9.30
C ASP A 83 -23.11 -6.54 8.45
N ASP A 84 -23.64 -7.64 9.00
CA ASP A 84 -24.72 -8.40 8.39
C ASP A 84 -25.98 -7.56 8.31
N TYR A 85 -26.77 -7.76 7.28
CA TYR A 85 -28.07 -7.14 7.14
C TYR A 85 -29.11 -8.14 6.64
N GLN A 86 -30.38 -7.86 6.90
CA GLN A 86 -31.48 -8.65 6.39
C GLN A 86 -31.98 -8.03 5.08
N ASP A 87 -32.04 -8.84 4.02
CA ASP A 87 -32.56 -8.39 2.71
C ASP A 87 -34.10 -8.38 2.67
N ALA A 88 -34.67 -7.99 1.52
CA ALA A 88 -36.12 -7.91 1.33
C ALA A 88 -36.85 -9.27 1.40
N ASN A 89 -36.14 -10.38 1.35
CA ASN A 89 -36.65 -11.73 1.49
C ASN A 89 -36.47 -12.30 2.90
N GLU A 90 -36.11 -11.44 3.87
CA GLU A 90 -35.81 -11.80 5.26
C GLU A 90 -34.58 -12.74 5.41
N GLN A 91 -33.75 -12.85 4.37
CA GLN A 91 -32.51 -13.61 4.38
C GLN A 91 -31.38 -12.75 4.97
N TRP A 92 -30.62 -13.29 5.90
CA TRP A 92 -29.41 -12.64 6.41
C TRP A 92 -28.31 -12.69 5.36
N VAL A 93 -27.70 -11.56 5.10
CA VAL A 93 -26.63 -11.40 4.12
C VAL A 93 -25.36 -10.94 4.80
N GLU A 94 -24.31 -11.77 4.70
CA GLU A 94 -22.96 -11.42 5.08
C GLU A 94 -22.22 -10.85 3.86
N LYS A 95 -21.69 -9.64 3.98
CA LYS A 95 -20.83 -9.03 2.95
C LYS A 95 -19.38 -9.29 3.25
N ILE A 96 -18.75 -10.08 2.39
CA ILE A 96 -17.33 -10.42 2.47
C ILE A 96 -16.59 -9.64 1.39
N HIS A 97 -15.59 -8.86 1.79
CA HIS A 97 -14.73 -8.13 0.87
C HIS A 97 -13.41 -8.87 0.70
N GLU A 98 -13.19 -9.45 -0.48
CA GLU A 98 -11.88 -9.91 -0.92
C GLU A 98 -11.02 -8.68 -1.23
N ASN A 99 -10.00 -8.40 -0.40
CA ASN A 99 -9.19 -7.21 -0.54
C ASN A 99 -7.95 -7.49 -1.39
N TYR A 100 -7.70 -6.62 -2.36
CA TYR A 100 -6.56 -6.68 -3.26
C TYR A 100 -5.82 -5.34 -3.25
N VAL A 101 -4.51 -5.41 -3.43
CA VAL A 101 -3.64 -4.26 -3.65
C VAL A 101 -2.81 -4.46 -4.91
N TYR A 102 -2.44 -3.38 -5.57
CA TYR A 102 -1.43 -3.42 -6.61
C TYR A 102 -0.06 -3.12 -6.02
N VAL A 103 0.85 -4.10 -6.11
CA VAL A 103 2.19 -4.05 -5.55
C VAL A 103 3.18 -3.71 -6.68
N PRO A 104 3.82 -2.52 -6.67
CA PRO A 104 4.87 -2.19 -7.62
C PRO A 104 6.20 -2.86 -7.24
N GLU A 105 7.09 -3.06 -8.20
CA GLU A 105 8.45 -3.54 -7.91
C GLU A 105 9.27 -2.56 -7.09
N VAL A 106 9.05 -1.26 -7.29
CA VAL A 106 9.85 -0.22 -6.61
C VAL A 106 8.95 0.90 -6.10
N ILE A 107 9.17 1.26 -4.85
CA ILE A 107 8.61 2.46 -4.22
C ILE A 107 9.77 3.36 -3.80
N THR A 108 9.75 4.62 -4.22
CA THR A 108 10.70 5.63 -3.76
C THR A 108 9.98 6.76 -3.02
N THR A 109 10.60 7.24 -1.96
CA THR A 109 10.10 8.37 -1.18
C THR A 109 11.22 9.37 -0.95
N SER A 110 10.92 10.65 -1.06
CA SER A 110 11.86 11.71 -0.70
C SER A 110 11.16 12.84 0.05
N LEU A 111 11.86 13.41 1.02
CA LEU A 111 11.49 14.66 1.69
C LEU A 111 12.54 15.70 1.34
N THR A 112 12.12 16.78 0.72
CA THR A 112 12.98 17.92 0.42
C THR A 112 12.58 19.15 1.24
N GLN A 113 13.53 20.01 1.55
CA GLN A 113 13.33 21.30 2.20
C GLN A 113 14.14 22.36 1.45
N GLY A 114 13.48 23.40 0.95
CA GLY A 114 14.13 24.44 0.16
C GLY A 114 14.90 23.90 -1.06
N GLY A 115 14.47 22.76 -1.61
CA GLY A 115 15.13 22.08 -2.74
C GLY A 115 16.22 21.08 -2.34
N ASN A 116 16.66 21.04 -1.08
CA ASN A 116 17.63 20.06 -0.58
C ASN A 116 16.94 18.80 -0.09
N THR A 117 17.45 17.62 -0.45
CA THR A 117 16.92 16.34 0.04
C THR A 117 17.38 16.10 1.47
N LEU A 118 16.43 16.00 2.40
CA LEU A 118 16.66 15.66 3.80
C LEU A 118 16.57 14.16 4.05
N VAL A 119 15.61 13.52 3.39
CA VAL A 119 15.34 12.08 3.51
C VAL A 119 15.10 11.52 2.12
N SER A 120 15.66 10.37 1.86
CA SER A 120 15.31 9.53 0.71
C SER A 120 15.15 8.09 1.17
N ALA A 121 14.18 7.38 0.59
CA ALA A 121 14.01 5.95 0.82
C ALA A 121 13.62 5.25 -0.47
N LYS A 122 14.07 4.02 -0.62
CA LYS A 122 13.73 3.13 -1.71
C LYS A 122 13.37 1.76 -1.15
N VAL A 123 12.26 1.21 -1.57
CA VAL A 123 11.86 -0.17 -1.29
C VAL A 123 11.79 -0.90 -2.63
N GLU A 124 12.43 -2.05 -2.72
CA GLU A 124 12.41 -2.96 -3.86
C GLU A 124 11.72 -4.25 -3.42
N ILE A 125 10.71 -4.65 -4.18
CA ILE A 125 9.87 -5.81 -3.89
C ILE A 125 10.18 -6.87 -4.94
N ASP A 126 10.60 -8.03 -4.50
CA ASP A 126 10.96 -9.15 -5.38
C ASP A 126 9.69 -9.85 -5.86
N HIS A 127 9.34 -9.64 -7.13
CA HIS A 127 8.21 -10.28 -7.80
C HIS A 127 8.53 -11.69 -8.33
N SER A 128 9.76 -12.19 -8.19
CA SER A 128 10.17 -13.52 -8.71
C SER A 128 9.44 -14.69 -8.04
N LYS A 129 8.84 -14.44 -6.87
CA LYS A 129 8.03 -15.41 -6.13
C LYS A 129 6.54 -15.37 -6.47
N PHE A 130 6.14 -14.40 -7.30
CA PHE A 130 4.76 -14.21 -7.70
C PHE A 130 4.42 -15.19 -8.84
N ASN A 131 3.82 -16.31 -8.48
CA ASN A 131 3.45 -17.36 -9.42
C ASN A 131 1.93 -17.30 -9.67
N GLY A 132 1.54 -16.94 -10.90
CA GLY A 132 0.14 -16.93 -11.33
C GLY A 132 -0.46 -15.54 -11.51
N PRO A 133 -1.75 -15.47 -11.88
CA PRO A 133 -2.43 -14.22 -12.21
C PRO A 133 -2.72 -13.35 -10.97
N GLU A 134 -2.78 -13.94 -9.80
CA GLU A 134 -3.01 -13.27 -8.52
C GLU A 134 -2.05 -13.85 -7.46
N TYR A 135 -1.42 -12.96 -6.73
CA TYR A 135 -0.53 -13.31 -5.64
C TYR A 135 -1.30 -13.23 -4.32
N ASP A 136 -1.12 -14.22 -3.44
CA ASP A 136 -1.80 -14.28 -2.16
C ASP A 136 -0.81 -13.97 -1.03
N LEU A 137 -0.80 -12.72 -0.57
CA LEU A 137 0.10 -12.27 0.52
C LEU A 137 -0.19 -12.93 1.86
N THR A 138 -1.32 -13.63 2.01
CA THR A 138 -1.63 -14.41 3.21
C THR A 138 -0.97 -15.78 3.22
N LYS A 139 -0.48 -16.26 2.06
CA LYS A 139 0.08 -17.62 1.88
C LYS A 139 1.44 -17.64 1.20
N ASP A 140 1.68 -16.69 0.32
CA ASP A 140 2.87 -16.67 -0.53
C ASP A 140 4.04 -15.92 0.11
N ALA A 141 5.25 -16.29 -0.27
CA ALA A 141 6.44 -15.65 0.27
C ALA A 141 6.64 -14.25 -0.32
N LEU A 142 6.95 -13.27 0.51
CA LEU A 142 7.32 -11.92 0.09
C LEU A 142 8.78 -11.65 0.45
N SER A 143 9.53 -11.04 -0.44
CA SER A 143 10.91 -10.58 -0.19
C SER A 143 11.07 -9.12 -0.62
N THR A 144 11.66 -8.33 0.25
CA THR A 144 11.90 -6.91 0.00
C THR A 144 13.31 -6.50 0.38
N LYS A 145 13.83 -5.47 -0.29
CA LYS A 145 15.02 -4.70 0.12
C LYS A 145 14.61 -3.27 0.36
N ALA A 146 15.25 -2.59 1.29
CA ALA A 146 15.00 -1.18 1.51
C ALA A 146 16.30 -0.43 1.83
N THR A 147 16.39 0.79 1.34
CA THR A 147 17.46 1.73 1.70
C THR A 147 16.80 3.04 2.12
N ALA A 148 17.23 3.60 3.22
CA ALA A 148 16.81 4.93 3.65
C ALA A 148 18.04 5.77 4.03
N THR A 149 18.07 7.01 3.57
CA THR A 149 19.11 7.97 3.92
C THR A 149 18.46 9.18 4.58
N VAL A 150 18.97 9.54 5.76
CA VAL A 150 18.57 10.74 6.50
C VAL A 150 19.83 11.51 6.86
N ASN A 151 19.98 12.72 6.33
CA ASN A 151 21.22 13.46 6.39
C ASN A 151 22.39 12.61 5.85
N ASN A 152 23.38 12.31 6.70
CA ASN A 152 24.55 11.48 6.36
C ASN A 152 24.48 10.04 6.92
N PHE A 153 23.33 9.63 7.44
CA PHE A 153 23.10 8.24 7.87
C PHE A 153 22.35 7.48 6.80
N THR A 154 22.82 6.26 6.51
CA THR A 154 22.15 5.34 5.60
C THR A 154 21.80 4.04 6.32
N TRP A 155 20.55 3.65 6.26
CA TRP A 155 20.04 2.37 6.72
C TRP A 155 19.74 1.51 5.51
N VAL A 156 20.21 0.27 5.58
CA VAL A 156 19.94 -0.71 4.52
C VAL A 156 19.29 -1.94 5.16
N VAL A 157 18.10 -2.29 4.69
CA VAL A 157 17.52 -3.60 4.88
C VAL A 157 17.91 -4.42 3.66
N GLU A 158 18.94 -5.27 3.80
CA GLU A 158 19.46 -6.08 2.71
C GLU A 158 18.41 -7.11 2.24
N ARG A 159 17.64 -7.61 3.18
CA ARG A 159 16.52 -8.50 2.92
C ARG A 159 15.57 -8.51 4.10
N ALA A 160 14.28 -8.32 3.81
CA ALA A 160 13.19 -8.72 4.69
C ALA A 160 12.31 -9.69 3.92
N SER A 161 12.03 -10.84 4.48
CA SER A 161 11.21 -11.86 3.82
C SER A 161 10.24 -12.50 4.81
N HIS A 162 9.06 -12.79 4.31
CA HIS A 162 8.02 -13.54 4.99
C HIS A 162 7.77 -14.83 4.21
N ASN A 163 7.63 -15.96 4.90
CA ASN A 163 7.42 -17.27 4.29
C ASN A 163 5.97 -17.74 4.47
N GLY A 164 5.02 -16.92 4.04
CA GLY A 164 3.62 -17.29 3.94
C GLY A 164 3.09 -18.17 5.09
N LYS A 165 2.70 -19.39 4.77
CA LYS A 165 2.05 -20.33 5.69
C LYS A 165 2.85 -20.68 6.95
N GLU A 166 4.17 -20.67 6.88
CA GLU A 166 5.03 -21.08 8.02
C GLU A 166 5.22 -19.93 9.02
N GLY A 167 4.78 -18.72 8.70
CA GLY A 167 4.87 -17.55 9.57
C GLY A 167 6.31 -17.17 9.95
N SER A 168 7.32 -17.67 9.23
CA SER A 168 8.70 -17.31 9.45
C SER A 168 9.05 -16.00 8.76
N ALA A 169 9.75 -15.11 9.45
CA ALA A 169 10.26 -13.87 8.89
C ALA A 169 11.77 -13.79 9.10
N TYR A 170 12.47 -13.25 8.11
CA TYR A 170 13.89 -12.98 8.16
C TYR A 170 14.15 -11.51 7.85
N VAL A 171 14.98 -10.86 8.67
CA VAL A 171 15.42 -9.49 8.43
C VAL A 171 16.95 -9.42 8.63
N LYS A 172 17.65 -8.88 7.64
CA LYS A 172 19.05 -8.49 7.73
C LYS A 172 19.17 -7.00 7.42
N ALA A 173 19.66 -6.23 8.36
CA ALA A 173 19.79 -4.79 8.24
C ALA A 173 21.15 -4.29 8.70
N SER A 174 21.60 -3.18 8.14
CA SER A 174 22.83 -2.48 8.51
C SER A 174 22.59 -0.98 8.53
N MET A 175 23.48 -0.26 9.22
CA MET A 175 23.50 1.20 9.24
C MET A 175 24.93 1.69 9.02
N SER A 176 25.10 2.72 8.23
CA SER A 176 26.38 3.42 8.03
C SER A 176 26.21 4.92 8.15
N LYS A 177 27.31 5.60 8.47
CA LYS A 177 27.39 7.07 8.49
C LYS A 177 28.46 7.50 7.48
N ALA A 178 28.10 8.44 6.61
CA ALA A 178 29.08 9.11 5.77
C ALA A 178 29.99 10.00 6.65
N GLY A 179 31.28 9.95 6.39
CA GLY A 179 32.28 10.76 7.10
C GLY A 179 32.19 12.23 6.81
#